data_1093b7ffb53da635e11a7f8c0a560eb1
#
_entry.id   1093b7ffb53da635e11a7f8c0a560eb1
#
_cell.length_a   1.000
_cell.length_b   1.000
_cell.length_c   1.000
_cell.angle_alpha   90.00
_cell.angle_beta   90.00
_cell.angle_gamma   90.00
#
_symmetry.space_group_name_H-M   'P 1'
#
loop_
_entity.id
_entity.type
_entity.pdbx_description
1 polymer ?
#
loop_
_entity_poly.entity_id
_entity_poly.type
_entity_poly.pdbx_seq_one_letter_code
_entity_poly.pdbx_strand_id
1 'polypeptide(L)'
;MSHFICTFGQVLSEWMEKNCYNATSLTKKMNEKSRTVIARLMKDESGYKSCSAFWKRFRKAFPELSQTDSKRFEEGLEVEKLGLEQYQIRSLFQSQLMGPEQPERPSELGKKLNAWIGEQSCEILALGCFDTEILQAFQLLLERSSGSVSVDQHVLEDCTPYLYFSFWDGVRLQFNPHYHLSVYKKGCLKEQAGVCAQNALFLHRADDAWKILRKQKSGWQEVEWEGGPNPIQLYTRALNEAETFRKKFMNHYDSEDLAGFMLSCMEKEHDRVLYHLKEDIGIEYLPVELLRDAIGDHPEQIGLDWEKNGADIRALCYARFQNLYHKNQPTYLTITRRGMERFAKTGRLSDHVACFRSFTPEERKWILEFICCQAETIPSFSIRFLKNDRALPMTLVGIEEEGLIICPTNASYRLSEPYREVFVTDKKILEYYNRFYDSVLWKEWTESQEETLRGLRQMKELIET
;
A
#
# COMPACT_ATOMS: atom_id res chain seq x y z
N MET A 1 -14.64 -12.73 -3.80
CA MET A 1 -15.81 -12.14 -3.09
C MET A 1 -15.26 -11.07 -2.16
N SER A 2 -15.58 -9.81 -2.42
CA SER A 2 -15.27 -8.71 -1.50
C SER A 2 -16.05 -8.98 -0.20
N HIS A 3 -15.36 -9.36 0.86
CA HIS A 3 -15.96 -9.41 2.18
C HIS A 3 -16.36 -7.98 2.56
N PHE A 4 -17.65 -7.70 2.55
CA PHE A 4 -18.15 -6.50 3.18
C PHE A 4 -17.80 -6.57 4.66
N ILE A 5 -17.00 -5.63 5.12
CA ILE A 5 -16.68 -5.49 6.54
C ILE A 5 -17.93 -4.99 7.23
N CYS A 6 -18.43 -5.78 8.17
CA CYS A 6 -19.69 -5.50 8.90
C CYS A 6 -19.40 -5.14 10.36
N THR A 7 -20.20 -4.24 10.92
CA THR A 7 -20.24 -4.00 12.35
C THR A 7 -20.78 -5.23 13.09
N PHE A 8 -20.58 -5.30 14.40
CA PHE A 8 -21.13 -6.39 15.21
C PHE A 8 -22.65 -6.49 15.08
N GLY A 9 -23.34 -5.34 15.03
CA GLY A 9 -24.80 -5.28 14.89
C GLY A 9 -25.27 -5.79 13.54
N GLN A 10 -24.56 -5.47 12.46
CA GLN A 10 -24.84 -5.97 11.11
C GLN A 10 -24.66 -7.50 11.04
N VAL A 11 -23.55 -8.03 11.56
CA VAL A 11 -23.32 -9.49 11.64
C VAL A 11 -24.41 -10.20 12.43
N LEU A 12 -24.83 -9.61 13.56
CA LEU A 12 -25.91 -10.16 14.37
C LEU A 12 -27.24 -10.17 13.61
N SER A 13 -27.56 -9.09 12.90
CA SER A 13 -28.78 -8.98 12.10
C SER A 13 -28.84 -10.03 10.99
N GLU A 14 -27.77 -10.17 10.22
CA GLU A 14 -27.67 -11.17 9.16
C GLU A 14 -27.73 -12.61 9.68
N TRP A 15 -27.06 -12.88 10.82
CA TRP A 15 -27.11 -14.20 11.43
C TRP A 15 -28.51 -14.54 11.93
N MET A 16 -29.21 -13.56 12.55
CA MET A 16 -30.60 -13.74 13.00
C MET A 16 -31.54 -14.03 11.84
N GLU A 17 -31.41 -13.29 10.73
CA GLU A 17 -32.21 -13.50 9.53
C GLU A 17 -31.97 -14.90 8.95
N LYS A 18 -30.71 -15.28 8.76
CA LYS A 18 -30.30 -16.60 8.24
C LYS A 18 -30.84 -17.77 9.09
N ASN A 19 -30.91 -17.60 10.39
CA ASN A 19 -31.30 -18.64 11.34
C ASN A 19 -32.77 -18.48 11.87
N CYS A 20 -33.55 -17.62 11.21
CA CYS A 20 -34.97 -17.38 11.53
C CYS A 20 -35.22 -16.92 12.99
N TYR A 21 -34.27 -16.17 13.57
CA TYR A 21 -34.46 -15.54 14.88
C TYR A 21 -34.97 -14.10 14.73
N ASN A 22 -35.85 -13.69 15.64
CA ASN A 22 -36.16 -12.28 15.89
C ASN A 22 -35.66 -11.89 17.31
N ALA A 23 -35.68 -10.60 17.63
CA ALA A 23 -35.19 -10.11 18.90
C ALA A 23 -35.85 -10.79 20.10
N THR A 24 -37.14 -11.11 20.04
CA THR A 24 -37.88 -11.77 21.10
C THR A 24 -37.46 -13.22 21.28
N SER A 25 -37.40 -14.02 20.19
CA SER A 25 -36.97 -15.43 20.21
C SER A 25 -35.53 -15.58 20.67
N LEU A 26 -34.64 -14.68 20.22
CA LEU A 26 -33.23 -14.66 20.62
C LEU A 26 -33.07 -14.29 22.11
N THR A 27 -33.79 -13.27 22.60
CA THR A 27 -33.83 -12.90 24.01
C THR A 27 -34.23 -14.09 24.88
N LYS A 28 -35.27 -14.83 24.48
CA LYS A 28 -35.74 -16.02 25.19
C LYS A 28 -34.68 -17.14 25.17
N LYS A 29 -34.06 -17.42 24.03
CA LYS A 29 -33.02 -18.46 23.89
C LYS A 29 -31.79 -18.16 24.74
N MET A 30 -31.38 -16.89 24.80
CA MET A 30 -30.23 -16.43 25.57
C MET A 30 -30.52 -16.16 27.04
N ASN A 31 -31.76 -16.26 27.47
CA ASN A 31 -32.21 -15.88 28.81
C ASN A 31 -31.85 -14.44 29.18
N GLU A 32 -31.93 -13.53 28.20
CA GLU A 32 -31.67 -12.11 28.38
C GLU A 32 -32.86 -11.40 29.07
N LYS A 33 -32.55 -10.38 29.88
CA LYS A 33 -33.58 -9.64 30.63
C LYS A 33 -34.46 -8.76 29.74
N SER A 34 -33.97 -8.35 28.57
CA SER A 34 -34.70 -7.41 27.72
C SER A 34 -34.34 -7.53 26.25
N ARG A 35 -35.37 -7.54 25.39
CA ARG A 35 -35.20 -7.45 23.92
C ARG A 35 -34.54 -6.13 23.45
N THR A 36 -34.59 -5.09 24.29
CA THR A 36 -34.01 -3.78 24.01
C THR A 36 -32.49 -3.87 23.84
N VAL A 37 -31.82 -4.81 24.55
CA VAL A 37 -30.37 -5.02 24.40
C VAL A 37 -30.05 -5.47 22.98
N ILE A 38 -30.79 -6.47 22.48
CA ILE A 38 -30.56 -6.97 21.10
C ILE A 38 -30.90 -5.90 20.06
N ALA A 39 -32.00 -5.19 20.23
CA ALA A 39 -32.40 -4.12 19.31
C ALA A 39 -31.35 -2.98 19.23
N ARG A 40 -30.72 -2.62 20.35
CA ARG A 40 -29.65 -1.61 20.40
C ARG A 40 -28.37 -2.10 19.75
N LEU A 41 -28.01 -3.38 19.94
CA LEU A 41 -26.87 -3.99 19.27
C LEU A 41 -27.04 -3.97 17.74
N MET A 42 -28.23 -4.37 17.26
CA MET A 42 -28.52 -4.39 15.80
C MET A 42 -28.52 -3.01 15.14
N LYS A 43 -28.70 -1.94 15.92
CA LYS A 43 -28.66 -0.54 15.45
C LYS A 43 -27.30 0.13 15.62
N ASP A 44 -26.27 -0.64 16.02
CA ASP A 44 -24.93 -0.11 16.35
C ASP A 44 -24.96 1.00 17.45
N GLU A 45 -25.98 0.99 18.30
CA GLU A 45 -26.13 1.92 19.43
C GLU A 45 -25.40 1.44 20.70
N SER A 46 -24.58 0.39 20.59
CA SER A 46 -23.91 -0.27 21.71
C SER A 46 -22.41 -0.32 21.45
N GLY A 47 -21.59 0.26 22.34
CA GLY A 47 -20.14 0.22 22.17
C GLY A 47 -19.52 -1.15 22.48
N TYR A 48 -18.24 -1.31 22.14
CA TYR A 48 -17.43 -2.53 22.23
C TYR A 48 -17.63 -3.36 23.50
N LYS A 49 -17.63 -2.72 24.68
CA LYS A 49 -17.80 -3.45 25.97
C LYS A 49 -19.12 -4.21 26.02
N SER A 50 -20.21 -3.61 25.53
CA SER A 50 -21.53 -4.21 25.47
C SER A 50 -21.61 -5.35 24.48
N CYS A 51 -21.04 -5.16 23.28
CA CYS A 51 -20.96 -6.17 22.22
C CYS A 51 -20.13 -7.36 22.69
N SER A 52 -18.97 -7.14 23.30
CA SER A 52 -18.10 -8.19 23.83
C SER A 52 -18.77 -9.00 24.96
N ALA A 53 -19.48 -8.33 25.89
CA ALA A 53 -20.24 -9.01 26.95
C ALA A 53 -21.38 -9.84 26.36
N PHE A 54 -22.11 -9.30 25.38
CA PHE A 54 -23.14 -10.04 24.65
C PHE A 54 -22.57 -11.26 23.92
N TRP A 55 -21.46 -11.11 23.19
CA TRP A 55 -20.81 -12.20 22.45
C TRP A 55 -20.44 -13.39 23.35
N LYS A 56 -19.89 -13.12 24.52
CA LYS A 56 -19.57 -14.18 25.49
C LYS A 56 -20.79 -15.01 25.90
N ARG A 57 -21.96 -14.35 26.09
CA ARG A 57 -23.22 -15.04 26.42
C ARG A 57 -23.81 -15.76 25.20
N PHE A 58 -23.71 -15.12 24.03
CA PHE A 58 -24.17 -15.67 22.76
C PHE A 58 -23.46 -17.00 22.43
N ARG A 59 -22.13 -17.05 22.54
CA ARG A 59 -21.37 -18.31 22.34
C ARG A 59 -21.77 -19.42 23.30
N LYS A 60 -22.14 -19.09 24.54
CA LYS A 60 -22.65 -20.09 25.49
C LYS A 60 -24.04 -20.61 25.13
N ALA A 61 -24.88 -19.75 24.57
CA ALA A 61 -26.23 -20.11 24.15
C ALA A 61 -26.26 -20.89 22.82
N PHE A 62 -25.22 -20.75 22.00
CA PHE A 62 -25.07 -21.37 20.68
C PHE A 62 -23.72 -22.07 20.55
N PRO A 63 -23.47 -23.16 21.26
CA PRO A 63 -22.20 -23.89 21.21
C PRO A 63 -21.93 -24.52 19.82
N GLU A 64 -22.99 -24.76 19.05
CA GLU A 64 -22.97 -25.30 17.66
C GLU A 64 -22.68 -24.25 16.58
N LEU A 65 -22.37 -23.01 16.97
CA LEU A 65 -22.09 -21.94 16.00
C LEU A 65 -20.95 -22.34 15.07
N SER A 66 -21.16 -22.17 13.75
CA SER A 66 -20.13 -22.49 12.78
C SER A 66 -18.86 -21.67 12.98
N GLN A 67 -17.71 -22.23 12.61
CA GLN A 67 -16.43 -21.53 12.68
C GLN A 67 -16.46 -20.24 11.85
N THR A 68 -17.14 -20.27 10.70
CA THR A 68 -17.31 -19.11 9.81
C THR A 68 -18.13 -18.01 10.49
N ASP A 69 -19.28 -18.36 11.10
CA ASP A 69 -20.09 -17.37 11.79
C ASP A 69 -19.37 -16.82 13.04
N SER A 70 -18.67 -17.68 13.80
CA SER A 70 -17.83 -17.25 14.94
C SER A 70 -16.78 -16.22 14.51
N LYS A 71 -16.06 -16.48 13.42
CA LYS A 71 -15.07 -15.57 12.89
C LYS A 71 -15.67 -14.22 12.47
N ARG A 72 -16.84 -14.22 11.82
CA ARG A 72 -17.54 -12.98 11.44
C ARG A 72 -17.93 -12.13 12.66
N PHE A 73 -18.43 -12.75 13.75
CA PHE A 73 -18.72 -12.05 14.99
C PHE A 73 -17.47 -11.48 15.64
N GLU A 74 -16.36 -12.20 15.63
CA GLU A 74 -15.07 -11.74 16.15
C GLU A 74 -14.54 -10.56 15.35
N GLU A 75 -14.65 -10.59 14.01
CA GLU A 75 -14.35 -9.47 13.12
C GLU A 75 -15.25 -8.25 13.44
N GLY A 76 -16.55 -8.45 13.61
CA GLY A 76 -17.48 -7.38 14.02
C GLY A 76 -17.11 -6.76 15.37
N LEU A 77 -16.62 -7.56 16.33
CA LEU A 77 -16.11 -7.04 17.61
C LEU A 77 -14.85 -6.20 17.46
N GLU A 78 -13.94 -6.60 16.58
CA GLU A 78 -12.74 -5.79 16.29
C GLU A 78 -13.13 -4.46 15.62
N VAL A 79 -14.15 -4.45 14.75
CA VAL A 79 -14.72 -3.21 14.18
C VAL A 79 -15.25 -2.30 15.28
N GLU A 80 -16.01 -2.83 16.25
CA GLU A 80 -16.50 -2.04 17.39
C GLU A 80 -15.40 -1.50 18.30
N LYS A 81 -14.30 -2.23 18.39
CA LYS A 81 -13.14 -1.85 19.21
C LYS A 81 -12.31 -0.74 18.57
N LEU A 82 -12.07 -0.84 17.28
CA LEU A 82 -11.14 0.02 16.53
C LEU A 82 -11.85 1.17 15.82
N GLY A 83 -13.15 1.02 15.53
CA GLY A 83 -13.87 1.80 14.53
C GLY A 83 -13.70 1.21 13.13
N LEU A 84 -14.71 1.38 12.28
CA LEU A 84 -14.78 0.79 10.95
C LEU A 84 -13.56 1.16 10.10
N GLU A 85 -13.20 2.44 10.06
CA GLU A 85 -12.06 2.94 9.28
C GLU A 85 -10.73 2.32 9.72
N GLN A 86 -10.46 2.30 11.03
CA GLN A 86 -9.22 1.72 11.58
C GLN A 86 -9.15 0.20 11.34
N TYR A 87 -10.28 -0.49 11.47
CA TYR A 87 -10.34 -1.91 11.16
C TYR A 87 -10.05 -2.18 9.67
N GLN A 88 -10.62 -1.37 8.78
CA GLN A 88 -10.38 -1.46 7.34
C GLN A 88 -8.90 -1.28 7.00
N ILE A 89 -8.26 -0.27 7.57
CA ILE A 89 -6.83 -0.01 7.40
C ILE A 89 -6.01 -1.19 7.91
N ARG A 90 -6.28 -1.64 9.14
CA ARG A 90 -5.60 -2.80 9.72
C ARG A 90 -5.76 -4.04 8.85
N SER A 91 -6.97 -4.34 8.39
CA SER A 91 -7.27 -5.50 7.55
C SER A 91 -6.53 -5.44 6.22
N LEU A 92 -6.47 -4.26 5.59
CA LEU A 92 -5.74 -4.05 4.35
C LEU A 92 -4.25 -4.31 4.52
N PHE A 93 -3.60 -3.63 5.45
CA PHE A 93 -2.18 -3.82 5.70
C PHE A 93 -1.85 -5.21 6.21
N GLN A 94 -2.75 -5.82 7.00
CA GLN A 94 -2.60 -7.18 7.46
C GLN A 94 -2.59 -8.17 6.28
N SER A 95 -3.47 -8.04 5.32
CA SER A 95 -3.49 -8.90 4.14
C SER A 95 -2.23 -8.74 3.29
N GLN A 96 -1.69 -7.55 3.20
CA GLN A 96 -0.55 -7.23 2.35
C GLN A 96 0.81 -7.47 3.02
N LEU A 97 0.95 -7.09 4.30
CA LEU A 97 2.21 -7.23 5.04
C LEU A 97 2.31 -8.55 5.80
N MET A 98 1.18 -9.12 6.25
CA MET A 98 1.13 -10.27 7.16
C MET A 98 0.43 -11.49 6.55
N GLY A 99 -0.21 -11.35 5.40
CA GLY A 99 -0.89 -12.45 4.69
C GLY A 99 0.10 -13.44 4.08
N PRO A 100 -0.33 -14.68 3.77
CA PRO A 100 0.51 -15.62 3.05
C PRO A 100 0.86 -15.06 1.67
N GLU A 101 2.08 -15.31 1.20
CA GLU A 101 2.45 -15.07 -0.20
C GLU A 101 1.55 -15.96 -1.07
N GLN A 102 0.54 -15.34 -1.66
CA GLN A 102 -0.27 -16.06 -2.65
C GLN A 102 0.42 -15.94 -4.00
N PRO A 103 0.62 -17.07 -4.71
CA PRO A 103 1.06 -16.98 -6.08
C PRO A 103 0.02 -16.18 -6.86
N GLU A 104 0.46 -15.13 -7.54
CA GLU A 104 -0.39 -14.27 -8.35
C GLU A 104 -1.02 -15.10 -9.47
N ARG A 105 -2.24 -15.56 -9.25
CA ARG A 105 -3.03 -16.23 -10.29
C ARG A 105 -3.70 -15.15 -11.12
N PRO A 106 -3.56 -15.17 -12.45
CA PRO A 106 -4.23 -14.21 -13.30
C PRO A 106 -5.74 -14.27 -13.03
N SER A 107 -6.33 -13.11 -12.74
CA SER A 107 -7.78 -12.97 -12.60
C SER A 107 -8.48 -13.35 -13.91
N GLU A 108 -9.79 -13.60 -13.88
CA GLU A 108 -10.56 -13.86 -15.10
C GLU A 108 -10.48 -12.68 -16.08
N LEU A 109 -10.47 -11.45 -15.57
CA LEU A 109 -10.22 -10.26 -16.38
C LEU A 109 -8.82 -10.30 -17.00
N GLY A 110 -7.78 -10.59 -16.22
CA GLY A 110 -6.40 -10.68 -16.71
C GLY A 110 -6.24 -11.73 -17.82
N LYS A 111 -6.91 -12.89 -17.70
CA LYS A 111 -6.94 -13.90 -18.78
C LYS A 111 -7.61 -13.38 -20.05
N LYS A 112 -8.74 -12.70 -19.92
CA LYS A 112 -9.46 -12.12 -21.09
C LYS A 112 -8.64 -11.05 -21.77
N LEU A 113 -7.99 -10.15 -21.02
CA LEU A 113 -7.12 -9.12 -21.56
C LEU A 113 -5.94 -9.74 -22.31
N ASN A 114 -5.20 -10.64 -21.67
CA ASN A 114 -4.06 -11.30 -22.29
C ASN A 114 -4.43 -12.08 -23.57
N ALA A 115 -5.57 -12.80 -23.54
CA ALA A 115 -6.03 -13.57 -24.69
C ALA A 115 -6.40 -12.69 -25.89
N TRP A 116 -6.92 -11.48 -25.65
CA TRP A 116 -7.30 -10.56 -26.72
C TRP A 116 -6.15 -9.73 -27.22
N ILE A 117 -5.26 -9.25 -26.33
CA ILE A 117 -4.13 -8.42 -26.70
C ILE A 117 -3.06 -9.27 -27.44
N GLY A 118 -2.79 -10.48 -26.96
CA GLY A 118 -1.75 -11.34 -27.50
C GLY A 118 -0.38 -10.67 -27.45
N GLU A 119 0.31 -10.59 -28.59
CA GLU A 119 1.62 -9.92 -28.76
C GLU A 119 1.50 -8.51 -29.35
N GLN A 120 0.29 -7.99 -29.51
CA GLN A 120 0.04 -6.69 -30.12
C GLN A 120 0.24 -5.55 -29.11
N SER A 121 0.63 -4.38 -29.60
CA SER A 121 0.57 -3.16 -28.80
C SER A 121 -0.90 -2.77 -28.54
N CYS A 122 -1.20 -2.30 -27.33
CA CYS A 122 -2.55 -1.98 -26.92
C CYS A 122 -2.59 -0.77 -25.99
N GLU A 123 -3.53 0.14 -26.24
CA GLU A 123 -3.89 1.21 -25.34
C GLU A 123 -5.17 0.83 -24.60
N ILE A 124 -5.16 0.92 -23.28
CA ILE A 124 -6.30 0.61 -22.41
C ILE A 124 -6.74 1.87 -21.71
N LEU A 125 -8.01 2.20 -21.87
CA LEU A 125 -8.66 3.27 -21.16
C LEU A 125 -9.67 2.67 -20.17
N ALA A 126 -9.46 2.86 -18.88
CA ALA A 126 -10.30 2.32 -17.81
C ALA A 126 -11.11 3.43 -17.13
N LEU A 127 -12.42 3.28 -17.10
CA LEU A 127 -13.37 4.29 -16.66
C LEU A 127 -14.19 3.86 -15.46
N GLY A 128 -14.11 4.60 -14.36
CA GLY A 128 -14.90 4.37 -13.16
C GLY A 128 -14.56 3.05 -12.43
N CYS A 129 -13.54 2.34 -12.90
CA CYS A 129 -13.17 1.03 -12.40
C CYS A 129 -11.93 1.15 -11.50
N PHE A 130 -12.07 0.84 -10.22
CA PHE A 130 -10.96 0.80 -9.29
C PHE A 130 -11.23 -0.25 -8.22
N ASP A 131 -10.78 -1.47 -8.46
CA ASP A 131 -10.85 -2.58 -7.52
C ASP A 131 -9.66 -3.52 -7.68
N THR A 132 -9.47 -4.42 -6.73
CA THR A 132 -8.33 -5.33 -6.67
C THR A 132 -8.19 -6.19 -7.92
N GLU A 133 -9.30 -6.66 -8.52
CA GLU A 133 -9.27 -7.50 -9.73
C GLU A 133 -8.66 -6.76 -10.91
N ILE A 134 -9.05 -5.48 -11.08
CA ILE A 134 -8.55 -4.63 -12.16
C ILE A 134 -7.09 -4.30 -11.97
N LEU A 135 -6.71 -3.88 -10.75
CA LEU A 135 -5.33 -3.49 -10.44
C LEU A 135 -4.38 -4.68 -10.63
N GLN A 136 -4.76 -5.86 -10.18
CA GLN A 136 -3.99 -7.09 -10.41
C GLN A 136 -3.92 -7.46 -11.90
N ALA A 137 -5.03 -7.30 -12.64
CA ALA A 137 -5.03 -7.57 -14.07
C ALA A 137 -4.10 -6.63 -14.83
N PHE A 138 -4.11 -5.33 -14.51
CA PHE A 138 -3.23 -4.35 -15.13
C PHE A 138 -1.76 -4.58 -14.75
N GLN A 139 -1.47 -4.88 -13.49
CA GLN A 139 -0.12 -5.17 -13.05
C GLN A 139 0.49 -6.35 -13.82
N LEU A 140 -0.21 -7.49 -13.86
CA LEU A 140 0.25 -8.68 -14.59
C LEU A 140 0.41 -8.42 -16.10
N LEU A 141 -0.47 -7.59 -16.67
CA LEU A 141 -0.42 -7.23 -18.07
C LEU A 141 0.79 -6.37 -18.38
N LEU A 142 1.01 -5.30 -17.62
CA LEU A 142 2.12 -4.36 -17.82
C LEU A 142 3.48 -5.02 -17.54
N GLU A 143 3.58 -5.91 -16.55
CA GLU A 143 4.80 -6.68 -16.29
C GLU A 143 5.19 -7.63 -17.43
N ARG A 144 4.20 -8.12 -18.20
CA ARG A 144 4.44 -9.06 -19.32
C ARG A 144 4.64 -8.38 -20.67
N SER A 145 4.09 -7.19 -20.83
CA SER A 145 4.00 -6.52 -22.14
C SER A 145 5.29 -5.86 -22.59
N SER A 146 6.30 -5.75 -21.74
CA SER A 146 7.58 -5.08 -22.07
C SER A 146 7.41 -3.70 -22.74
N GLY A 147 6.41 -2.92 -22.28
CA GLY A 147 6.14 -1.58 -22.79
C GLY A 147 5.22 -1.50 -24.00
N SER A 148 4.73 -2.63 -24.53
CA SER A 148 3.77 -2.62 -25.67
C SER A 148 2.34 -2.29 -25.26
N VAL A 149 2.05 -2.24 -23.97
CA VAL A 149 0.71 -1.91 -23.43
C VAL A 149 0.79 -0.66 -22.56
N SER A 150 -0.15 0.25 -22.76
CA SER A 150 -0.36 1.41 -21.89
C SER A 150 -1.75 1.38 -21.27
N VAL A 151 -1.88 1.91 -20.05
CA VAL A 151 -3.14 1.98 -19.31
C VAL A 151 -3.36 3.38 -18.78
N ASP A 152 -4.44 4.00 -19.23
CA ASP A 152 -4.98 5.23 -18.66
C ASP A 152 -6.22 4.92 -17.83
N GLN A 153 -6.12 5.05 -16.52
CA GLN A 153 -7.21 4.77 -15.58
C GLN A 153 -7.77 6.07 -15.00
N HIS A 154 -9.07 6.23 -15.14
CA HIS A 154 -9.79 7.41 -14.68
C HIS A 154 -10.88 7.01 -13.69
N VAL A 155 -10.82 7.56 -12.49
CA VAL A 155 -11.73 7.25 -11.41
C VAL A 155 -12.34 8.50 -10.82
N LEU A 156 -13.57 8.36 -10.33
CA LEU A 156 -14.25 9.42 -9.59
C LEU A 156 -13.91 9.35 -8.11
N GLU A 157 -13.93 10.47 -7.44
CA GLU A 157 -13.72 10.54 -5.97
C GLU A 157 -14.77 9.70 -5.20
N ASP A 158 -15.90 9.35 -5.81
CA ASP A 158 -16.88 8.40 -5.25
C ASP A 158 -16.33 6.99 -5.08
N CYS A 159 -15.27 6.64 -5.82
CA CYS A 159 -14.53 5.37 -5.67
C CYS A 159 -13.49 5.44 -4.53
N THR A 160 -13.46 6.52 -3.80
CA THR A 160 -12.48 6.85 -2.77
C THR A 160 -12.25 5.75 -1.73
N PRO A 161 -13.26 5.03 -1.19
CA PRO A 161 -12.99 3.95 -0.24
C PRO A 161 -12.08 2.88 -0.83
N TYR A 162 -12.32 2.48 -2.08
CA TYR A 162 -11.46 1.52 -2.77
C TYR A 162 -10.09 2.10 -3.09
N LEU A 163 -10.01 3.37 -3.44
CA LEU A 163 -8.78 4.09 -3.74
C LEU A 163 -7.83 4.10 -2.54
N TYR A 164 -8.34 4.34 -1.35
CA TYR A 164 -7.53 4.32 -0.13
C TYR A 164 -7.20 2.90 0.34
N PHE A 165 -8.11 1.94 0.17
CA PHE A 165 -7.93 0.56 0.64
C PHE A 165 -7.23 -0.36 -0.35
N SER A 166 -7.27 -0.03 -1.65
CA SER A 166 -6.47 -0.70 -2.68
C SER A 166 -5.17 0.05 -2.99
N PHE A 167 -4.80 0.98 -2.14
CA PHE A 167 -3.68 1.89 -2.35
C PHE A 167 -2.36 1.18 -2.68
N TRP A 168 -2.06 0.07 -2.01
CA TRP A 168 -0.85 -0.71 -2.28
C TRP A 168 -0.80 -1.28 -3.69
N ASP A 169 -1.88 -1.92 -4.13
CA ASP A 169 -1.96 -2.47 -5.49
C ASP A 169 -1.92 -1.33 -6.51
N GLY A 170 -2.64 -0.23 -6.24
CA GLY A 170 -2.64 0.97 -7.07
C GLY A 170 -1.28 1.66 -7.12
N VAL A 171 -0.55 1.71 -6.00
CA VAL A 171 0.77 2.33 -5.94
C VAL A 171 1.81 1.52 -6.71
N ARG A 172 1.80 0.18 -6.61
CA ARG A 172 2.70 -0.66 -7.42
C ARG A 172 2.58 -0.34 -8.92
N LEU A 173 1.36 -0.10 -9.40
CA LEU A 173 1.12 0.32 -10.78
C LEU A 173 1.72 1.70 -11.09
N GLN A 174 1.74 2.62 -10.12
CA GLN A 174 2.30 3.97 -10.32
C GLN A 174 3.81 3.97 -10.62
N PHE A 175 4.51 2.90 -10.27
CA PHE A 175 5.92 2.74 -10.63
C PHE A 175 6.13 2.42 -12.12
N ASN A 176 5.10 1.95 -12.81
CA ASN A 176 5.18 1.62 -14.23
C ASN A 176 4.97 2.88 -15.11
N PRO A 177 5.91 3.24 -16.01
CA PRO A 177 5.79 4.43 -16.84
C PRO A 177 4.61 4.39 -17.83
N HIS A 178 4.08 3.20 -18.12
CA HIS A 178 2.95 3.00 -19.02
C HIS A 178 1.59 2.95 -18.29
N TYR A 179 1.57 3.28 -17.00
CA TYR A 179 0.33 3.38 -16.22
C TYR A 179 0.11 4.81 -15.72
N HIS A 180 -1.08 5.33 -16.00
CA HIS A 180 -1.50 6.65 -15.54
C HIS A 180 -2.84 6.56 -14.80
N LEU A 181 -2.90 7.14 -13.60
CA LEU A 181 -4.12 7.25 -12.80
C LEU A 181 -4.56 8.69 -12.66
N SER A 182 -5.78 8.98 -13.03
CA SER A 182 -6.41 10.28 -12.85
C SER A 182 -7.65 10.16 -11.94
N VAL A 183 -7.73 11.02 -10.91
CA VAL A 183 -8.85 11.07 -9.97
C VAL A 183 -9.58 12.39 -10.13
N TYR A 184 -10.90 12.33 -10.30
CA TYR A 184 -11.75 13.49 -10.53
C TYR A 184 -12.70 13.74 -9.37
N LYS A 185 -12.99 15.01 -9.08
CA LYS A 185 -13.96 15.39 -8.06
C LYS A 185 -15.35 14.84 -8.38
N LYS A 186 -16.09 14.52 -7.32
CA LYS A 186 -17.47 14.03 -7.42
C LYS A 186 -18.35 14.97 -8.24
N GLY A 187 -19.09 14.40 -9.18
CA GLY A 187 -20.08 15.14 -9.99
C GLY A 187 -19.59 15.65 -11.33
N CYS A 188 -18.27 15.85 -11.55
CA CYS A 188 -17.77 16.45 -12.79
C CYS A 188 -17.98 15.58 -14.04
N LEU A 189 -18.02 14.25 -13.90
CA LEU A 189 -18.22 13.32 -15.03
C LEU A 189 -19.66 12.77 -15.15
N LYS A 190 -20.56 13.07 -14.20
CA LYS A 190 -21.92 12.50 -14.21
C LYS A 190 -22.83 13.06 -15.29
N GLU A 191 -22.65 14.32 -15.66
CA GLU A 191 -23.54 15.00 -16.59
C GLU A 191 -23.14 14.82 -18.06
N GLN A 192 -21.85 14.62 -18.34
CA GLN A 192 -21.32 14.64 -19.70
C GLN A 192 -21.08 13.26 -20.30
N ALA A 193 -20.93 12.23 -19.52
CA ALA A 193 -20.65 10.91 -20.04
C ALA A 193 -21.49 9.85 -19.32
N GLY A 194 -22.65 9.56 -19.82
CA GLY A 194 -23.44 8.38 -19.44
C GLY A 194 -22.64 7.05 -19.54
N VAL A 195 -21.45 7.12 -20.14
CA VAL A 195 -20.46 6.05 -20.27
C VAL A 195 -19.60 5.91 -19.02
N CYS A 196 -19.22 7.00 -18.34
CA CYS A 196 -18.30 6.94 -17.18
C CYS A 196 -18.90 6.32 -15.91
N ALA A 197 -20.23 6.39 -15.77
CA ALA A 197 -20.94 5.73 -14.68
C ALA A 197 -20.98 4.18 -14.82
N GLN A 198 -20.31 3.61 -15.83
CA GLN A 198 -20.60 2.25 -16.28
C GLN A 198 -19.48 1.23 -16.08
N ASN A 199 -18.43 1.54 -15.33
CA ASN A 199 -17.34 0.58 -15.05
C ASN A 199 -16.89 -0.16 -16.33
N ALA A 200 -16.22 0.54 -17.25
CA ALA A 200 -15.87 0.02 -18.57
C ALA A 200 -14.37 0.14 -18.86
N LEU A 201 -13.86 -0.83 -19.62
CA LEU A 201 -12.54 -0.83 -20.24
C LEU A 201 -12.70 -0.70 -21.75
N PHE A 202 -11.98 0.24 -22.33
CA PHE A 202 -11.85 0.41 -23.77
C PHE A 202 -10.45 -0.02 -24.15
N LEU A 203 -10.35 -0.96 -25.06
CA LEU A 203 -9.09 -1.51 -25.54
C LEU A 203 -8.93 -1.21 -27.01
N HIS A 204 -7.79 -0.62 -27.37
CA HIS A 204 -7.42 -0.30 -28.73
C HIS A 204 -6.08 -0.96 -29.07
N ARG A 205 -6.07 -1.86 -30.05
CA ARG A 205 -4.84 -2.50 -30.53
C ARG A 205 -4.24 -1.75 -31.71
N ALA A 206 -2.95 -1.96 -31.92
CA ALA A 206 -2.21 -1.32 -33.04
C ALA A 206 -2.75 -1.69 -34.44
N ASP A 207 -3.47 -2.79 -34.59
CA ASP A 207 -4.16 -3.18 -35.83
C ASP A 207 -5.53 -2.51 -36.01
N ASP A 208 -5.82 -1.46 -35.24
CA ASP A 208 -7.07 -0.72 -35.22
C ASP A 208 -8.29 -1.54 -34.75
N ALA A 209 -8.06 -2.68 -34.09
CA ALA A 209 -9.10 -3.46 -33.47
C ALA A 209 -9.51 -2.89 -32.11
N TRP A 210 -10.81 -2.85 -31.87
CA TRP A 210 -11.42 -2.33 -30.66
C TRP A 210 -12.17 -3.37 -29.88
N LYS A 211 -12.13 -3.27 -28.56
CA LYS A 211 -12.96 -4.06 -27.66
C LYS A 211 -13.40 -3.24 -26.48
N ILE A 212 -14.67 -3.40 -26.08
CA ILE A 212 -15.21 -2.77 -24.88
C ILE A 212 -15.60 -3.87 -23.90
N LEU A 213 -15.06 -3.82 -22.69
CA LEU A 213 -15.46 -4.68 -21.59
C LEU A 213 -16.18 -3.85 -20.54
N ARG A 214 -17.33 -4.33 -20.08
CA ARG A 214 -18.09 -3.69 -19.02
C ARG A 214 -18.24 -4.60 -17.82
N LYS A 215 -18.06 -4.06 -16.62
CA LYS A 215 -18.27 -4.78 -15.38
C LYS A 215 -19.75 -4.86 -15.05
N GLN A 216 -20.29 -6.07 -14.98
CA GLN A 216 -21.66 -6.38 -14.57
C GLN A 216 -21.65 -7.23 -13.29
N LYS A 217 -22.84 -7.51 -12.71
CA LYS A 217 -22.96 -8.38 -11.52
C LYS A 217 -22.40 -9.78 -11.75
N SER A 218 -22.46 -10.28 -12.99
CA SER A 218 -21.94 -11.59 -13.42
C SER A 218 -20.46 -11.62 -13.81
N GLY A 219 -19.75 -10.48 -13.70
CA GLY A 219 -18.35 -10.31 -14.11
C GLY A 219 -18.19 -9.43 -15.35
N TRP A 220 -17.00 -9.48 -15.97
CA TRP A 220 -16.66 -8.69 -17.14
C TRP A 220 -17.25 -9.29 -18.42
N GLN A 221 -18.03 -8.49 -19.14
CA GLN A 221 -18.68 -8.87 -20.41
C GLN A 221 -18.26 -7.95 -21.53
N GLU A 222 -18.07 -8.54 -22.72
CA GLU A 222 -17.88 -7.80 -23.95
C GLU A 222 -19.20 -7.11 -24.37
N VAL A 223 -19.11 -5.84 -24.75
CA VAL A 223 -20.24 -5.04 -25.20
C VAL A 223 -19.98 -4.59 -26.62
N GLU A 224 -20.91 -4.83 -27.52
CA GLU A 224 -20.87 -4.27 -28.87
C GLU A 224 -21.14 -2.76 -28.82
N TRP A 225 -20.40 -2.01 -29.61
CA TRP A 225 -20.61 -0.58 -29.76
C TRP A 225 -21.66 -0.35 -30.87
N GLU A 226 -22.85 0.04 -30.48
CA GLU A 226 -23.91 0.39 -31.42
C GLU A 226 -23.76 1.83 -31.85
N GLY A 227 -23.22 2.05 -33.04
CA GLY A 227 -23.28 3.18 -33.92
C GLY A 227 -23.22 4.60 -33.32
N GLY A 228 -22.12 5.30 -33.53
CA GLY A 228 -21.88 6.69 -33.16
C GLY A 228 -20.42 7.08 -33.39
N PRO A 229 -20.03 8.33 -33.13
CA PRO A 229 -18.63 8.73 -33.20
C PRO A 229 -17.82 7.86 -32.27
N ASN A 230 -16.57 7.57 -32.66
CA ASN A 230 -15.65 6.72 -31.93
C ASN A 230 -15.73 6.99 -30.41
N PRO A 231 -16.06 5.97 -29.58
CA PRO A 231 -16.25 6.14 -28.14
C PRO A 231 -15.09 6.84 -27.45
N ILE A 232 -13.87 6.59 -27.90
CA ILE A 232 -12.66 7.20 -27.33
C ILE A 232 -12.58 8.70 -27.67
N GLN A 233 -12.95 9.13 -28.86
CA GLN A 233 -12.93 10.54 -29.18
C GLN A 233 -13.93 11.34 -28.33
N LEU A 234 -15.14 10.81 -28.13
CA LEU A 234 -16.14 11.42 -27.25
C LEU A 234 -15.62 11.48 -25.82
N TYR A 235 -14.98 10.41 -25.39
CA TYR A 235 -14.45 10.30 -24.05
C TYR A 235 -13.23 11.21 -23.82
N THR A 236 -12.25 11.21 -24.72
CA THR A 236 -11.08 12.10 -24.65
C THR A 236 -11.52 13.56 -24.60
N ARG A 237 -12.56 13.92 -25.37
CA ARG A 237 -13.15 15.25 -25.31
C ARG A 237 -13.76 15.54 -23.94
N ALA A 238 -14.54 14.63 -23.38
CA ALA A 238 -15.15 14.79 -22.06
C ALA A 238 -14.09 14.89 -20.95
N LEU A 239 -12.98 14.13 -21.04
CA LEU A 239 -11.88 14.23 -20.11
C LEU A 239 -11.15 15.56 -20.18
N ASN A 240 -10.88 16.06 -21.38
CA ASN A 240 -10.23 17.36 -21.55
C ASN A 240 -11.07 18.47 -20.93
N GLU A 241 -12.41 18.40 -21.05
CA GLU A 241 -13.33 19.32 -20.40
C GLU A 241 -13.35 19.16 -18.87
N ALA A 242 -13.14 17.95 -18.36
CA ALA A 242 -13.10 17.63 -16.92
C ALA A 242 -11.73 17.85 -16.26
N GLU A 243 -10.66 18.14 -17.00
CA GLU A 243 -9.29 18.29 -16.47
C GLU A 243 -9.18 19.34 -15.37
N THR A 244 -9.99 20.40 -15.43
CA THR A 244 -10.09 21.43 -14.39
C THR A 244 -10.56 20.89 -13.04
N PHE A 245 -11.20 19.72 -13.00
CA PHE A 245 -11.70 19.05 -11.79
C PHE A 245 -10.79 17.94 -11.30
N ARG A 246 -9.66 17.70 -11.99
CA ARG A 246 -8.70 16.68 -11.60
C ARG A 246 -8.16 16.96 -10.21
N LYS A 247 -8.24 15.95 -9.34
CA LYS A 247 -7.67 16.02 -8.00
C LYS A 247 -6.21 15.57 -8.04
N LYS A 248 -5.29 16.46 -7.71
CA LYS A 248 -3.90 16.11 -7.51
C LYS A 248 -3.74 15.50 -6.12
N PHE A 249 -3.41 14.22 -6.01
CA PHE A 249 -3.24 13.52 -4.75
C PHE A 249 -1.87 12.85 -4.60
N MET A 250 -1.13 12.71 -5.70
CA MET A 250 0.25 12.23 -5.70
C MET A 250 1.07 12.93 -6.79
N ASN A 251 2.36 12.95 -6.58
CA ASN A 251 3.36 13.38 -7.57
C ASN A 251 4.26 12.19 -7.89
N HIS A 252 4.78 12.17 -9.11
CA HIS A 252 5.79 11.22 -9.53
C HIS A 252 7.11 11.96 -9.67
N TYR A 253 8.17 11.35 -9.19
CA TYR A 253 9.52 11.87 -9.31
C TYR A 253 10.37 10.81 -10.00
N ASP A 254 11.05 11.21 -11.04
CA ASP A 254 12.07 10.39 -11.65
C ASP A 254 13.32 10.42 -10.75
N SER A 255 14.18 9.42 -10.86
CA SER A 255 15.36 9.26 -10.02
C SER A 255 16.28 10.49 -9.99
N GLU A 256 16.30 11.26 -11.07
CA GLU A 256 17.13 12.47 -11.16
C GLU A 256 16.64 13.62 -10.26
N ASP A 257 15.33 13.78 -10.11
CA ASP A 257 14.72 14.87 -9.34
C ASP A 257 14.48 14.51 -7.89
N LEU A 258 14.53 13.20 -7.58
CA LEU A 258 14.15 12.68 -6.28
C LEU A 258 15.06 13.17 -5.15
N ALA A 259 16.38 13.10 -5.33
CA ALA A 259 17.33 13.45 -4.28
C ALA A 259 17.18 14.92 -3.86
N GLY A 260 17.03 15.83 -4.83
CA GLY A 260 16.76 17.25 -4.58
C GLY A 260 15.41 17.48 -3.91
N PHE A 261 14.38 16.74 -4.32
CA PHE A 261 13.07 16.77 -3.68
C PHE A 261 13.12 16.29 -2.23
N MET A 262 13.74 15.14 -1.96
CA MET A 262 13.90 14.62 -0.60
C MET A 262 14.70 15.58 0.28
N LEU A 263 15.75 16.20 -0.24
CA LEU A 263 16.51 17.22 0.47
C LEU A 263 15.63 18.41 0.86
N SER A 264 14.79 18.90 -0.06
CA SER A 264 13.85 19.99 0.23
C SER A 264 12.80 19.61 1.28
N CYS A 265 12.39 18.35 1.35
CA CYS A 265 11.53 17.84 2.41
C CYS A 265 12.27 17.87 3.76
N MET A 266 13.51 17.37 3.81
CA MET A 266 14.29 17.30 5.05
C MET A 266 14.61 18.66 5.67
N GLU A 267 14.74 19.70 4.88
CA GLU A 267 14.92 21.06 5.38
C GLU A 267 13.68 21.55 6.16
N LYS A 268 12.50 21.06 5.81
CA LYS A 268 11.21 21.47 6.40
C LYS A 268 10.72 20.54 7.50
N GLU A 269 11.15 19.29 7.49
CA GLU A 269 10.59 18.21 8.33
C GLU A 269 11.29 18.01 9.68
N HIS A 270 12.32 18.80 9.99
CA HIS A 270 13.22 18.56 11.15
C HIS A 270 12.51 18.51 12.52
N ASP A 271 11.32 19.05 12.62
CA ASP A 271 10.44 19.05 13.79
C ASP A 271 9.27 18.05 13.67
N ARG A 272 9.22 17.28 12.57
CA ARG A 272 8.16 16.29 12.28
C ARG A 272 8.59 14.88 12.63
N VAL A 273 7.62 14.04 12.92
CA VAL A 273 7.88 12.60 13.13
C VAL A 273 8.09 11.91 11.80
N LEU A 274 9.11 11.04 11.74
CA LEU A 274 9.39 10.20 10.59
C LEU A 274 8.99 8.76 10.88
N TYR A 275 8.24 8.16 9.96
CA TYR A 275 7.82 6.78 9.98
C TYR A 275 8.37 6.03 8.77
N HIS A 276 9.34 5.14 8.98
CA HIS A 276 9.94 4.34 7.93
C HIS A 276 9.52 2.88 8.04
N LEU A 277 9.07 2.32 6.92
CA LEU A 277 8.85 0.89 6.75
C LEU A 277 9.68 0.42 5.55
N LYS A 278 10.74 -0.34 5.80
CA LYS A 278 11.74 -0.71 4.82
C LYS A 278 12.08 -2.20 4.88
N GLU A 279 12.59 -2.73 3.80
CA GLU A 279 13.13 -4.10 3.77
C GLU A 279 14.38 -4.22 4.64
N ASP A 280 15.32 -3.28 4.49
CA ASP A 280 16.53 -3.13 5.28
C ASP A 280 16.81 -1.65 5.61
N ILE A 281 17.98 -1.33 6.08
CA ILE A 281 18.39 0.05 6.33
C ILE A 281 18.53 0.81 5.00
N GLY A 282 18.00 2.03 4.97
CA GLY A 282 18.22 2.94 3.84
C GLY A 282 19.60 3.60 3.91
N ILE A 283 20.02 4.17 2.78
CA ILE A 283 21.29 4.89 2.65
C ILE A 283 21.43 6.05 3.63
N GLU A 284 20.32 6.64 4.03
CA GLU A 284 20.26 7.74 4.98
C GLU A 284 20.69 7.35 6.41
N TYR A 285 20.86 6.07 6.70
CA TYR A 285 21.31 5.54 7.99
C TYR A 285 22.73 4.96 7.94
N LEU A 286 23.40 5.09 6.80
CA LEU A 286 24.79 4.64 6.66
C LEU A 286 25.78 5.62 7.30
N PRO A 287 26.96 5.16 7.76
CA PRO A 287 28.06 6.06 8.07
C PRO A 287 28.40 6.95 6.88
N VAL A 288 28.49 8.27 7.11
CA VAL A 288 28.71 9.25 6.03
C VAL A 288 30.01 8.97 5.27
N GLU A 289 31.01 8.41 5.95
CA GLU A 289 32.30 8.04 5.39
C GLU A 289 32.19 6.94 4.31
N LEU A 290 31.20 6.06 4.44
CA LEU A 290 30.98 4.98 3.47
C LEU A 290 30.23 5.43 2.21
N LEU A 291 29.52 6.53 2.26
CA LEU A 291 28.68 6.98 1.15
C LEU A 291 29.48 7.33 -0.09
N ARG A 292 30.70 7.87 0.08
CA ARG A 292 31.54 8.28 -1.03
C ARG A 292 31.93 7.09 -1.92
N ASP A 293 32.27 5.98 -1.28
CA ASP A 293 32.82 4.80 -1.94
C ASP A 293 31.76 3.69 -2.16
N ALA A 294 30.52 3.94 -1.68
CA ALA A 294 29.43 2.97 -1.73
C ALA A 294 28.79 2.87 -3.13
N ILE A 295 28.99 3.88 -4.00
CA ILE A 295 28.38 3.91 -5.32
C ILE A 295 29.09 2.95 -6.25
N GLY A 296 28.31 2.11 -6.93
CA GLY A 296 28.82 1.11 -7.84
C GLY A 296 29.42 1.71 -9.11
N ASP A 297 30.11 0.86 -9.87
CA ASP A 297 30.86 1.26 -11.07
C ASP A 297 29.98 1.72 -12.24
N HIS A 298 28.65 1.52 -12.16
CA HIS A 298 27.69 1.79 -13.23
C HIS A 298 26.41 2.47 -12.75
N PRO A 299 26.48 3.65 -12.12
CA PRO A 299 25.29 4.37 -11.64
C PRO A 299 24.35 4.80 -12.79
N GLU A 300 24.88 4.96 -14.00
CA GLU A 300 24.13 5.30 -15.21
C GLU A 300 23.11 4.23 -15.62
N GLN A 301 23.28 2.97 -15.22
CA GLN A 301 22.34 1.89 -15.54
C GLN A 301 20.96 2.07 -14.93
N ILE A 302 20.84 2.95 -13.94
CA ILE A 302 19.58 3.29 -13.26
C ILE A 302 19.11 4.72 -13.54
N GLY A 303 19.76 5.41 -14.50
CA GLY A 303 19.45 6.79 -14.83
C GLY A 303 19.94 7.80 -13.78
N LEU A 304 20.84 7.40 -12.86
CA LEU A 304 21.51 8.32 -11.94
C LEU A 304 22.79 8.85 -12.55
N ASP A 305 22.79 10.13 -12.87
CA ASP A 305 24.02 10.86 -13.17
C ASP A 305 24.67 11.24 -11.83
N TRP A 306 25.75 10.50 -11.47
CA TRP A 306 26.44 10.73 -10.20
C TRP A 306 27.14 12.10 -10.16
N GLU A 307 27.65 12.62 -11.25
CA GLU A 307 28.25 13.93 -11.28
C GLU A 307 27.21 15.02 -10.95
N LYS A 308 25.97 14.81 -11.45
CA LYS A 308 24.85 15.69 -11.21
C LYS A 308 24.19 15.47 -9.84
N ASN A 309 23.89 14.22 -9.48
CA ASN A 309 23.04 13.88 -8.33
C ASN A 309 23.81 13.46 -7.07
N GLY A 310 25.09 13.13 -7.19
CA GLY A 310 25.90 12.66 -6.07
C GLY A 310 26.09 13.72 -4.97
N ALA A 311 26.04 15.01 -5.31
CA ALA A 311 26.07 16.10 -4.34
C ALA A 311 24.79 16.12 -3.51
N ASP A 312 23.63 15.95 -4.15
CA ASP A 312 22.32 15.96 -3.48
C ASP A 312 22.15 14.73 -2.59
N ILE A 313 22.57 13.54 -3.02
CA ILE A 313 22.54 12.32 -2.22
C ILE A 313 23.41 12.48 -0.96
N ARG A 314 24.62 13.02 -1.08
CA ARG A 314 25.48 13.31 0.09
C ARG A 314 24.84 14.35 1.01
N ALA A 315 24.27 15.41 0.44
CA ALA A 315 23.58 16.44 1.20
C ALA A 315 22.36 15.86 1.93
N LEU A 316 21.61 14.96 1.29
CA LEU A 316 20.48 14.25 1.86
C LEU A 316 20.89 13.44 3.11
N CYS A 317 21.95 12.61 2.99
CA CYS A 317 22.42 11.80 4.11
C CYS A 317 22.96 12.68 5.24
N TYR A 318 23.67 13.77 4.90
CA TYR A 318 24.15 14.72 5.89
C TYR A 318 23.01 15.47 6.59
N ALA A 319 21.99 15.90 5.85
CA ALA A 319 20.80 16.54 6.41
C ALA A 319 20.05 15.59 7.36
N ARG A 320 19.92 14.31 7.00
CA ARG A 320 19.32 13.29 7.87
C ARG A 320 20.13 13.11 9.15
N PHE A 321 21.44 13.01 9.03
CA PHE A 321 22.33 12.96 10.19
C PHE A 321 22.15 14.18 11.08
N GLN A 322 22.13 15.40 10.53
CA GLN A 322 21.93 16.62 11.29
C GLN A 322 20.57 16.66 12.00
N ASN A 323 19.50 16.28 11.31
CA ASN A 323 18.15 16.24 11.89
C ASN A 323 18.08 15.24 13.05
N LEU A 324 18.65 14.05 12.86
CA LEU A 324 18.64 12.99 13.87
C LEU A 324 19.50 13.34 15.09
N TYR A 325 20.76 13.73 14.88
CA TYR A 325 21.73 13.94 15.97
C TYR A 325 21.64 15.31 16.63
N HIS A 326 21.41 16.36 15.87
CA HIS A 326 21.44 17.73 16.39
C HIS A 326 20.07 18.33 16.66
N LYS A 327 19.04 17.90 15.93
CA LYS A 327 17.67 18.39 16.10
C LYS A 327 16.77 17.41 16.85
N ASN A 328 17.27 16.19 17.19
CA ASN A 328 16.53 15.14 17.88
C ASN A 328 15.19 14.78 17.19
N GLN A 329 15.19 14.74 15.87
CA GLN A 329 13.99 14.41 15.11
C GLN A 329 13.45 13.05 15.48
N PRO A 330 12.18 12.94 15.92
CA PRO A 330 11.58 11.63 16.23
C PRO A 330 11.54 10.76 14.99
N THR A 331 12.23 9.63 15.03
CA THR A 331 12.37 8.72 13.89
C THR A 331 12.09 7.28 14.32
N TYR A 332 11.10 6.67 13.68
CA TYR A 332 10.69 5.28 13.88
C TYR A 332 11.01 4.48 12.64
N LEU A 333 11.99 3.60 12.72
CA LEU A 333 12.43 2.74 11.62
C LEU A 333 11.97 1.31 11.86
N THR A 334 11.07 0.82 11.01
CA THR A 334 10.67 -0.58 10.95
C THR A 334 11.33 -1.25 9.76
N ILE A 335 12.04 -2.34 10.00
CA ILE A 335 12.74 -3.12 8.97
C ILE A 335 12.35 -4.60 9.06
N THR A 336 12.64 -5.37 8.01
CA THR A 336 12.43 -6.82 8.05
C THR A 336 13.70 -7.53 8.53
N ARG A 337 13.53 -8.64 9.26
CA ARG A 337 14.67 -9.49 9.67
C ARG A 337 15.35 -10.09 8.45
N ARG A 338 14.57 -10.62 7.50
CA ARG A 338 15.05 -11.18 6.23
C ARG A 338 15.87 -10.19 5.41
N GLY A 339 15.43 -8.93 5.31
CA GLY A 339 16.19 -7.89 4.61
C GLY A 339 17.56 -7.66 5.21
N MET A 340 17.61 -7.57 6.54
CA MET A 340 18.87 -7.40 7.26
C MET A 340 19.78 -8.63 7.19
N GLU A 341 19.24 -9.85 7.24
CA GLU A 341 20.00 -11.08 7.03
C GLU A 341 20.58 -11.16 5.62
N ARG A 342 19.77 -10.76 4.61
CA ARG A 342 20.25 -10.65 3.23
C ARG A 342 21.38 -9.62 3.13
N PHE A 343 21.20 -8.42 3.71
CA PHE A 343 22.24 -7.39 3.75
C PHE A 343 23.52 -7.93 4.45
N ALA A 344 23.38 -8.52 5.61
CA ALA A 344 24.51 -9.10 6.35
C ALA A 344 25.27 -10.17 5.55
N LYS A 345 24.53 -10.95 4.73
CA LYS A 345 25.12 -12.00 3.88
C LYS A 345 25.74 -11.45 2.58
N THR A 346 25.10 -10.51 1.93
CA THR A 346 25.45 -10.09 0.55
C THR A 346 26.11 -8.72 0.48
N GLY A 347 25.93 -7.88 1.48
CA GLY A 347 26.32 -6.47 1.48
C GLY A 347 25.49 -5.58 0.55
N ARG A 348 24.34 -6.07 0.05
CA ARG A 348 23.47 -5.32 -0.86
C ARG A 348 22.26 -4.76 -0.12
N LEU A 349 22.01 -3.48 -0.30
CA LEU A 349 20.79 -2.82 0.15
C LEU A 349 19.61 -3.14 -0.78
N SER A 350 18.39 -3.06 -0.28
CA SER A 350 17.17 -3.25 -1.09
C SER A 350 16.72 -1.99 -1.80
N ASP A 351 16.94 -0.84 -1.18
CA ASP A 351 16.66 0.45 -1.79
C ASP A 351 17.78 0.81 -2.77
N HIS A 352 17.42 1.33 -3.94
CA HIS A 352 18.38 1.82 -4.97
C HIS A 352 19.51 0.84 -5.33
N VAL A 353 19.18 -0.43 -5.40
CA VAL A 353 20.13 -1.57 -5.48
C VAL A 353 21.18 -1.44 -6.58
N ALA A 354 20.81 -0.84 -7.69
CA ALA A 354 21.73 -0.70 -8.80
C ALA A 354 22.76 0.44 -8.58
N CYS A 355 22.49 1.35 -7.62
CA CYS A 355 23.40 2.47 -7.34
C CYS A 355 24.59 2.10 -6.47
N PHE A 356 24.42 1.10 -5.62
CA PHE A 356 25.41 0.80 -4.60
C PHE A 356 26.12 -0.52 -4.89
N ARG A 357 27.45 -0.50 -4.75
CA ARG A 357 28.23 -1.73 -4.72
C ARG A 357 27.85 -2.57 -3.50
N SER A 358 28.22 -3.83 -3.53
CA SER A 358 28.15 -4.66 -2.33
C SER A 358 29.17 -4.17 -1.29
N PHE A 359 28.72 -4.01 -0.03
CA PHE A 359 29.60 -3.67 1.07
C PHE A 359 30.47 -4.87 1.49
N THR A 360 31.74 -4.61 1.80
CA THR A 360 32.67 -5.63 2.30
C THR A 360 32.23 -6.19 3.65
N PRO A 361 32.74 -7.34 4.10
CA PRO A 361 32.43 -7.87 5.43
C PRO A 361 32.69 -6.87 6.56
N GLU A 362 33.82 -6.13 6.51
CA GLU A 362 34.20 -5.14 7.51
C GLU A 362 33.22 -3.95 7.51
N GLU A 363 32.85 -3.46 6.33
CA GLU A 363 31.88 -2.38 6.19
C GLU A 363 30.50 -2.80 6.70
N ARG A 364 30.06 -4.03 6.41
CA ARG A 364 28.79 -4.57 6.93
C ARG A 364 28.77 -4.63 8.46
N LYS A 365 29.87 -5.10 9.07
CA LYS A 365 30.03 -5.10 10.53
C LYS A 365 29.99 -3.70 11.10
N TRP A 366 30.66 -2.75 10.45
CA TRP A 366 30.64 -1.35 10.85
C TRP A 366 29.23 -0.74 10.75
N ILE A 367 28.52 -0.97 9.64
CA ILE A 367 27.16 -0.47 9.43
C ILE A 367 26.21 -1.02 10.53
N LEU A 368 26.26 -2.33 10.82
CA LEU A 368 25.43 -2.93 11.86
C LEU A 368 25.75 -2.39 13.25
N GLU A 369 27.00 -2.16 13.56
CA GLU A 369 27.40 -1.53 14.82
C GLU A 369 26.94 -0.08 14.90
N PHE A 370 27.10 0.67 13.82
CA PHE A 370 26.73 2.08 13.74
C PHE A 370 25.23 2.27 13.98
N ILE A 371 24.35 1.47 13.34
CA ILE A 371 22.91 1.56 13.55
C ILE A 371 22.49 1.16 14.98
N CYS A 372 23.15 0.16 15.56
CA CYS A 372 22.94 -0.21 16.96
C CYS A 372 23.34 0.94 17.90
N CYS A 373 24.49 1.55 17.67
CA CYS A 373 24.96 2.70 18.45
C CYS A 373 24.00 3.90 18.34
N GLN A 374 23.51 4.20 17.14
CA GLN A 374 22.49 5.25 16.94
C GLN A 374 21.25 4.98 17.79
N ALA A 375 20.70 3.76 17.74
CA ALA A 375 19.49 3.40 18.46
C ALA A 375 19.66 3.38 19.99
N GLU A 376 20.90 3.24 20.50
CA GLU A 376 21.21 3.27 21.93
C GLU A 376 21.54 4.67 22.45
N THR A 377 22.09 5.54 21.60
CA THR A 377 22.60 6.84 22.02
C THR A 377 21.67 8.01 21.70
N ILE A 378 20.77 7.84 20.71
CA ILE A 378 19.85 8.90 20.26
C ILE A 378 18.43 8.57 20.77
N PRO A 379 17.94 9.30 21.78
CA PRO A 379 16.63 9.00 22.39
C PRO A 379 15.45 9.14 21.42
N SER A 380 15.57 9.98 20.40
CA SER A 380 14.52 10.20 19.38
C SER A 380 14.55 9.16 18.25
N PHE A 381 15.56 8.28 18.19
CA PHE A 381 15.68 7.25 17.17
C PHE A 381 15.30 5.87 17.72
N SER A 382 14.38 5.21 17.05
CA SER A 382 13.96 3.85 17.40
C SER A 382 13.94 2.95 16.17
N ILE A 383 14.49 1.75 16.31
CA ILE A 383 14.52 0.74 15.26
C ILE A 383 13.89 -0.56 15.76
N ARG A 384 13.03 -1.19 14.93
CA ARG A 384 12.38 -2.45 15.27
C ARG A 384 12.24 -3.36 14.07
N PHE A 385 12.38 -4.67 14.30
CA PHE A 385 12.04 -5.67 13.31
C PHE A 385 10.54 -5.87 13.21
N LEU A 386 10.04 -6.00 11.98
CA LEU A 386 8.71 -6.52 11.72
C LEU A 386 8.66 -8.00 12.15
N LYS A 387 7.63 -8.40 12.91
CA LYS A 387 7.47 -9.79 13.38
C LYS A 387 7.26 -10.80 12.26
N ASN A 388 6.77 -10.36 11.12
CA ASN A 388 6.62 -11.19 9.94
C ASN A 388 7.84 -11.07 9.04
N ASP A 389 8.37 -12.21 8.64
CA ASP A 389 9.58 -12.32 7.81
C ASP A 389 9.29 -12.30 6.31
N ARG A 390 8.36 -11.45 5.89
CA ARG A 390 7.96 -11.30 4.50
C ARG A 390 8.77 -10.20 3.82
N ALA A 391 9.12 -10.41 2.54
CA ALA A 391 9.69 -9.36 1.71
C ALA A 391 8.68 -8.22 1.53
N LEU A 392 9.13 -6.99 1.72
CA LEU A 392 8.32 -5.81 1.44
C LEU A 392 8.42 -5.44 -0.04
N PRO A 393 7.28 -5.26 -0.72
CA PRO A 393 7.27 -4.90 -2.14
C PRO A 393 7.70 -3.44 -2.37
N MET A 394 7.69 -2.62 -1.33
CA MET A 394 8.02 -1.20 -1.40
C MET A 394 8.54 -0.67 -0.07
N THR A 395 9.29 0.40 -0.14
CA THR A 395 9.70 1.22 1.00
C THR A 395 8.70 2.35 1.19
N LEU A 396 8.35 2.64 2.43
CA LEU A 396 7.50 3.76 2.82
C LEU A 396 8.25 4.69 3.75
N VAL A 397 8.22 5.97 3.43
CA VAL A 397 8.75 7.04 4.29
C VAL A 397 7.66 8.06 4.54
N GLY A 398 7.00 7.97 5.69
CA GLY A 398 5.99 8.91 6.12
C GLY A 398 6.63 10.09 6.85
N ILE A 399 6.31 11.29 6.42
CA ILE A 399 6.67 12.56 7.05
C ILE A 399 5.38 13.14 7.61
N GLU A 400 5.28 13.23 8.92
CA GLU A 400 4.06 13.68 9.59
C GLU A 400 3.57 15.02 9.03
N GLU A 401 2.29 15.08 8.65
CA GLU A 401 1.60 16.24 8.04
C GLU A 401 2.11 16.70 6.67
N GLU A 402 3.26 16.23 6.17
CA GLU A 402 3.82 16.67 4.89
C GLU A 402 3.50 15.72 3.76
N GLY A 403 3.83 14.44 3.92
CA GLY A 403 3.63 13.48 2.84
C GLY A 403 4.09 12.06 3.14
N LEU A 404 3.85 11.17 2.18
CA LEU A 404 4.31 9.80 2.18
C LEU A 404 5.09 9.53 0.89
N ILE A 405 6.38 9.27 1.04
CA ILE A 405 7.25 8.83 -0.06
C ILE A 405 7.12 7.31 -0.17
N ILE A 406 6.96 6.82 -1.38
CA ILE A 406 6.82 5.40 -1.68
C ILE A 406 7.80 5.05 -2.78
N CYS A 407 8.70 4.13 -2.47
CA CYS A 407 9.74 3.67 -3.38
C CYS A 407 9.56 2.18 -3.66
N PRO A 408 9.72 1.69 -4.90
CA PRO A 408 9.73 0.26 -5.16
C PRO A 408 10.97 -0.39 -4.55
N THR A 409 10.83 -1.64 -4.10
CA THR A 409 11.98 -2.46 -3.70
C THR A 409 12.35 -3.42 -4.82
N ASN A 410 13.49 -4.09 -4.70
CA ASN A 410 13.94 -5.13 -5.64
C ASN A 410 12.92 -6.23 -5.92
N ALA A 411 12.04 -6.52 -4.95
CA ALA A 411 11.01 -7.53 -5.12
C ALA A 411 9.93 -7.09 -6.10
N SER A 412 9.80 -5.78 -6.35
CA SER A 412 8.74 -5.20 -7.19
C SER A 412 9.22 -4.55 -8.47
N TYR A 413 10.54 -4.47 -8.71
CA TYR A 413 11.12 -3.69 -9.79
C TYR A 413 12.15 -4.48 -10.61
N ARG A 414 12.10 -4.36 -11.95
CA ARG A 414 13.11 -4.88 -12.86
C ARG A 414 14.10 -3.77 -13.19
N LEU A 415 15.40 -4.03 -13.04
CA LEU A 415 16.50 -3.10 -13.26
C LEU A 415 16.57 -2.45 -14.66
N SER A 416 15.75 -2.90 -15.62
CA SER A 416 15.73 -2.40 -17.00
C SER A 416 14.72 -1.26 -17.25
N GLU A 417 13.95 -0.86 -16.25
CA GLU A 417 12.89 0.15 -16.40
C GLU A 417 13.22 1.45 -15.68
N PRO A 418 12.77 2.63 -16.18
CA PRO A 418 12.95 3.88 -15.49
C PRO A 418 12.36 3.82 -14.08
N TYR A 419 13.15 4.19 -13.10
CA TYR A 419 12.73 4.22 -11.70
C TYR A 419 11.83 5.43 -11.45
N ARG A 420 10.69 5.19 -10.82
CA ARG A 420 9.78 6.25 -10.38
C ARG A 420 9.45 6.09 -8.91
N GLU A 421 9.42 7.18 -8.20
CA GLU A 421 8.93 7.25 -6.84
C GLU A 421 7.62 8.05 -6.78
N VAL A 422 6.83 7.78 -5.77
CA VAL A 422 5.52 8.40 -5.59
C VAL A 422 5.52 9.18 -4.30
N PHE A 423 5.15 10.44 -4.37
CA PHE A 423 4.93 11.30 -3.21
C PHE A 423 3.44 11.60 -3.04
N VAL A 424 2.85 11.06 -1.99
CA VAL A 424 1.44 11.23 -1.66
C VAL A 424 1.26 12.40 -0.71
N THR A 425 0.42 13.35 -1.10
CA THR A 425 0.09 14.55 -0.31
C THR A 425 -1.37 14.57 0.15
N ASP A 426 -2.15 13.54 -0.16
CA ASP A 426 -3.54 13.46 0.27
C ASP A 426 -3.63 13.26 1.79
N LYS A 427 -4.21 14.25 2.47
CA LYS A 427 -4.29 14.28 3.94
C LYS A 427 -4.97 13.06 4.55
N LYS A 428 -5.98 12.48 3.89
CA LYS A 428 -6.65 11.28 4.38
C LYS A 428 -5.74 10.06 4.33
N ILE A 429 -5.00 9.89 3.23
CA ILE A 429 -4.04 8.78 3.09
C ILE A 429 -2.96 8.91 4.15
N LEU A 430 -2.43 10.13 4.35
CA LEU A 430 -1.42 10.40 5.38
C LEU A 430 -1.93 10.10 6.78
N GLU A 431 -3.12 10.59 7.12
CA GLU A 431 -3.74 10.33 8.41
C GLU A 431 -3.93 8.83 8.67
N TYR A 432 -4.35 8.09 7.65
CA TYR A 432 -4.50 6.64 7.73
C TYR A 432 -3.18 5.93 7.92
N TYR A 433 -2.16 6.30 7.15
CA TYR A 433 -0.83 5.70 7.29
C TYR A 433 -0.23 5.99 8.66
N ASN A 434 -0.25 7.23 9.12
CA ASN A 434 0.31 7.63 10.42
C ASN A 434 -0.40 6.91 11.58
N ARG A 435 -1.74 6.85 11.55
CA ARG A 435 -2.51 6.09 12.55
C ARG A 435 -2.21 4.59 12.50
N PHE A 436 -2.12 4.02 11.31
CA PHE A 436 -1.75 2.62 11.16
C PHE A 436 -0.36 2.37 11.72
N TYR A 437 0.62 3.20 11.35
CA TYR A 437 1.98 3.05 11.81
C TYR A 437 2.07 3.11 13.33
N ASP A 438 1.55 4.16 13.96
CA ASP A 438 1.62 4.36 15.41
C ASP A 438 0.78 3.35 16.21
N SER A 439 -0.46 3.08 15.79
CA SER A 439 -1.41 2.32 16.59
C SER A 439 -1.30 0.82 16.40
N VAL A 440 -0.93 0.35 15.21
CA VAL A 440 -0.95 -1.06 14.83
C VAL A 440 0.46 -1.58 14.55
N LEU A 441 1.14 -1.03 13.53
CA LEU A 441 2.43 -1.53 13.11
C LEU A 441 3.43 -1.53 14.27
N TRP A 442 3.68 -0.35 14.82
CA TRP A 442 4.68 -0.16 15.87
C TRP A 442 4.38 -0.88 17.19
N LYS A 443 3.11 -0.94 17.58
CA LYS A 443 2.71 -1.54 18.87
C LYS A 443 2.47 -3.05 18.82
N GLU A 444 1.92 -3.53 17.71
CA GLU A 444 1.46 -4.92 17.64
C GLU A 444 2.34 -5.81 16.74
N TRP A 445 2.86 -5.26 15.63
CA TRP A 445 3.50 -6.05 14.57
C TRP A 445 5.01 -5.97 14.57
N THR A 446 5.62 -5.18 15.45
CA THR A 446 7.09 -5.14 15.60
C THR A 446 7.54 -5.84 16.87
N GLU A 447 8.79 -6.34 16.84
CA GLU A 447 9.53 -6.78 18.02
C GLU A 447 9.86 -5.57 18.91
N SER A 448 10.33 -5.80 20.13
CA SER A 448 10.89 -4.73 20.94
C SER A 448 12.21 -4.23 20.35
N GLN A 449 12.61 -3.02 20.68
CA GLN A 449 13.92 -2.49 20.27
C GLN A 449 15.07 -3.35 20.81
N GLU A 450 14.98 -3.83 22.04
CA GLU A 450 16.00 -4.68 22.64
C GLU A 450 16.18 -5.99 21.87
N GLU A 451 15.08 -6.66 21.49
CA GLU A 451 15.12 -7.88 20.67
C GLU A 451 15.72 -7.61 19.29
N THR A 452 15.37 -6.47 18.68
CA THR A 452 15.90 -6.04 17.38
C THR A 452 17.41 -5.82 17.44
N LEU A 453 17.89 -5.06 18.43
CA LEU A 453 19.33 -4.79 18.60
C LEU A 453 20.12 -6.07 18.89
N ARG A 454 19.57 -6.99 19.68
CA ARG A 454 20.15 -8.31 19.89
C ARG A 454 20.29 -9.08 18.58
N GLY A 455 19.23 -9.07 17.75
CA GLY A 455 19.24 -9.70 16.42
C GLY A 455 20.29 -9.10 15.48
N LEU A 456 20.40 -7.76 15.42
CA LEU A 456 21.41 -7.08 14.60
C LEU A 456 22.83 -7.43 15.02
N ARG A 457 23.10 -7.50 16.33
CA ARG A 457 24.43 -7.93 16.86
C ARG A 457 24.75 -9.38 16.51
N GLN A 458 23.77 -10.27 16.62
CA GLN A 458 23.96 -11.68 16.19
C GLN A 458 24.29 -11.77 14.70
N MET A 459 23.60 -11.00 13.84
CA MET A 459 23.92 -10.95 12.41
C MET A 459 25.33 -10.45 12.14
N LYS A 460 25.80 -9.43 12.90
CA LYS A 460 27.16 -8.93 12.81
C LYS A 460 28.20 -10.02 13.12
N GLU A 461 27.95 -10.85 14.14
CA GLU A 461 28.86 -11.96 14.53
C GLU A 461 28.93 -13.07 13.49
N LEU A 462 27.85 -13.26 12.69
CA LEU A 462 27.76 -14.26 11.62
C LEU A 462 28.43 -13.82 10.31
N ILE A 463 28.85 -12.56 10.18
CA ILE A 463 29.58 -12.10 9.00
C ILE A 463 31.01 -12.63 9.02
N GLU A 464 31.26 -13.58 8.13
CA GLU A 464 32.63 -14.12 7.92
C GLU A 464 33.53 -13.04 7.30
N THR A 465 34.75 -12.93 7.80
CA THR A 465 35.74 -11.97 7.29
C THR A 465 36.43 -12.51 6.06
#